data_e2cdb0bc5178414410fe82c60c4bbdc5
#
_entry.id   e2cdb0bc5178414410fe82c60c4bbdc5
#
_cell.length_a   1.000
_cell.length_b   1.000
_cell.length_c   1.000
_cell.angle_alpha   90.00
_cell.angle_beta   90.00
_cell.angle_gamma   90.00
#
_symmetry.space_group_name_H-M   'P 1'
#
loop_
_entity.id
_entity.type
_entity.pdbx_description
1 polymer ?
#
loop_
_entity_poly.entity_id
_entity_poly.type
_entity_poly.pdbx_seq_one_letter_code
_entity_poly.pdbx_strand_id
1 'polypeptide(L)'
;MKSVRLPRIINLLQRVGCTAPEVAAKVYCSERSAQILITRLRQQGVVHIQEWRRSANVMVAVYRHGIGTDAAKPKPMTSQERLKRWRSKESLDDHAFRMAKERAKKWKIKRDPLVAALFGDR
;
A
#
# COMPACT_ATOMS: atom_id res chain seq x y z
N MET A 1 4.80 -14.56 -33.92
CA MET A 1 5.18 -13.15 -34.02
C MET A 1 5.96 -12.71 -32.80
N LYS A 2 7.09 -12.10 -33.00
CA LYS A 2 7.86 -11.50 -31.89
C LYS A 2 7.17 -10.22 -31.47
N SER A 3 6.88 -10.08 -30.18
CA SER A 3 6.27 -8.88 -29.65
C SER A 3 7.24 -7.70 -29.71
N VAL A 4 6.83 -6.60 -30.35
CA VAL A 4 7.60 -5.35 -30.38
C VAL A 4 7.74 -4.73 -28.98
N ARG A 5 6.82 -5.04 -28.10
CA ARG A 5 6.78 -4.51 -26.73
C ARG A 5 7.87 -5.07 -25.83
N LEU A 6 8.23 -6.36 -26.01
CA LEU A 6 9.27 -6.99 -25.18
C LEU A 6 10.63 -6.29 -25.27
N PRO A 7 11.18 -6.01 -26.48
CA PRO A 7 12.44 -5.25 -26.61
C PRO A 7 12.35 -3.85 -25.98
N ARG A 8 11.22 -3.17 -26.12
CA ARG A 8 11.01 -1.84 -25.53
C ARG A 8 11.03 -1.88 -24.02
N ILE A 9 10.39 -2.88 -23.42
CA ILE A 9 10.40 -3.10 -21.97
C ILE A 9 11.82 -3.37 -21.48
N ILE A 10 12.55 -4.26 -22.15
CA ILE A 10 13.93 -4.58 -21.82
C ILE A 10 14.82 -3.33 -21.86
N ASN A 11 14.74 -2.54 -22.92
CA ASN A 11 15.50 -1.31 -23.05
C ASN A 11 15.17 -0.30 -21.95
N LEU A 12 13.90 -0.17 -21.61
CA LEU A 12 13.45 0.71 -20.53
C LEU A 12 14.01 0.26 -19.19
N LEU A 13 13.92 -1.02 -18.87
CA LEU A 13 14.36 -1.59 -17.59
C LEU A 13 15.89 -1.63 -17.46
N GLN A 14 16.63 -1.60 -18.56
CA GLN A 14 18.08 -1.42 -18.55
C GLN A 14 18.49 -0.02 -18.09
N ARG A 15 17.69 0.97 -18.41
CA ARG A 15 17.97 2.38 -18.07
C ARG A 15 17.51 2.73 -16.66
N VAL A 16 16.27 2.40 -16.33
CA VAL A 16 15.62 2.79 -15.08
C VAL A 16 14.78 1.65 -14.56
N GLY A 17 14.78 1.44 -13.25
CA GLY A 17 13.83 0.55 -12.60
C GLY A 17 12.42 1.14 -12.66
N CYS A 18 11.45 0.35 -13.11
CA CYS A 18 10.07 0.79 -13.29
C CYS A 18 9.08 -0.20 -12.68
N THR A 19 7.96 0.33 -12.21
CA THR A 19 6.79 -0.47 -11.82
C THR A 19 5.98 -0.87 -13.04
N ALA A 20 5.07 -1.83 -12.90
CA ALA A 20 4.21 -2.26 -14.01
C ALA A 20 3.37 -1.11 -14.60
N PRO A 21 2.72 -0.24 -13.82
CA PRO A 21 2.02 0.94 -14.36
C PRO A 21 2.93 1.88 -15.15
N GLU A 22 4.15 2.12 -14.67
CA GLU A 22 5.12 2.99 -15.36
C GLU A 22 5.56 2.39 -16.69
N VAL A 23 5.79 1.09 -16.72
CA VAL A 23 6.10 0.36 -17.96
C VAL A 23 4.94 0.44 -18.94
N ALA A 24 3.72 0.25 -18.47
CA ALA A 24 2.51 0.35 -19.30
C ALA A 24 2.38 1.73 -19.94
N ALA A 25 2.61 2.80 -19.18
CA ALA A 25 2.54 4.17 -19.68
C ALA A 25 3.60 4.46 -20.75
N LYS A 26 4.84 3.98 -20.54
CA LYS A 26 5.96 4.25 -21.45
C LYS A 26 5.96 3.39 -22.71
N VAL A 27 5.40 2.20 -22.64
CA VAL A 27 5.35 1.23 -23.77
C VAL A 27 4.00 1.29 -24.48
N TYR A 28 3.09 2.14 -24.02
CA TYR A 28 1.75 2.31 -24.61
C TYR A 28 0.94 1.02 -24.65
N CYS A 29 0.85 0.35 -23.53
CA CYS A 29 0.00 -0.84 -23.37
C CYS A 29 -0.82 -0.75 -22.08
N SER A 30 -1.74 -1.68 -21.90
CA SER A 30 -2.51 -1.76 -20.65
C SER A 30 -1.61 -2.26 -19.51
N GLU A 31 -1.94 -1.93 -18.28
CA GLU A 31 -1.23 -2.39 -17.10
C GLU A 31 -1.21 -3.93 -17.02
N ARG A 32 -2.33 -4.57 -17.36
CA ARG A 32 -2.43 -6.03 -17.40
C ARG A 32 -1.46 -6.64 -18.41
N SER A 33 -1.38 -6.06 -19.63
CA SER A 33 -0.44 -6.50 -20.64
C SER A 33 1.00 -6.34 -20.19
N ALA A 34 1.32 -5.22 -19.55
CA ALA A 34 2.64 -4.99 -18.98
C ALA A 34 2.99 -6.03 -17.91
N GLN A 35 2.07 -6.34 -17.01
CA GLN A 35 2.27 -7.38 -15.98
C GLN A 35 2.52 -8.75 -16.58
N ILE A 36 1.77 -9.14 -17.60
CA ILE A 36 1.94 -10.43 -18.30
C ILE A 36 3.32 -10.51 -18.93
N LEU A 37 3.76 -9.47 -19.63
CA LEU A 37 5.06 -9.42 -20.29
C LEU A 37 6.22 -9.42 -19.28
N ILE A 38 6.10 -8.66 -18.20
CA ILE A 38 7.08 -8.64 -17.12
C ILE A 38 7.19 -10.01 -16.44
N THR A 39 6.05 -10.65 -16.16
CA THR A 39 6.02 -12.01 -15.59
C THR A 39 6.75 -13.00 -16.50
N ARG A 40 6.52 -12.92 -17.81
CA ARG A 40 7.21 -13.75 -18.80
C ARG A 40 8.73 -13.52 -18.76
N LEU A 41 9.18 -12.28 -18.69
CA LEU A 41 10.60 -11.93 -18.60
C LEU A 41 11.22 -12.40 -17.28
N ARG A 42 10.50 -12.34 -16.19
CA ARG A 42 10.95 -12.89 -14.90
C ARG A 42 11.12 -14.40 -14.94
N GLN A 43 10.21 -15.12 -15.57
CA GLN A 43 10.30 -16.57 -15.75
C GLN A 43 11.51 -16.96 -16.58
N GLN A 44 11.92 -16.12 -17.53
CA GLN A 44 13.13 -16.31 -18.35
C GLN A 44 14.40 -15.90 -17.60
N GLY A 45 14.29 -15.29 -16.42
CA GLY A 45 15.45 -14.81 -15.65
C GLY A 45 16.09 -13.53 -16.17
N VAL A 46 15.43 -12.82 -17.07
CA VAL A 46 15.94 -11.58 -17.69
C VAL A 46 15.69 -10.36 -16.81
N VAL A 47 14.65 -10.40 -15.98
CA VAL A 47 14.19 -9.29 -15.15
C VAL A 47 14.03 -9.77 -13.71
N HIS A 48 14.40 -8.94 -12.77
CA HIS A 48 14.23 -9.20 -11.34
C HIS A 48 13.57 -8.02 -10.63
N ILE A 49 13.08 -8.24 -9.42
CA ILE A 49 12.55 -7.18 -8.56
C ILE A 49 13.72 -6.51 -7.84
N GLN A 50 13.99 -5.25 -8.18
CA GLN A 50 15.06 -4.48 -7.56
C GLN A 50 14.71 -4.01 -6.17
N GLU A 51 13.51 -3.50 -6.00
CA GLU A 51 13.02 -2.96 -4.73
C GLU A 51 11.49 -3.00 -4.69
N TRP A 52 10.94 -2.74 -3.53
CA TRP A 52 9.51 -2.56 -3.33
C TRP A 52 9.24 -1.11 -2.97
N ARG A 53 8.36 -0.47 -3.74
CA ARG A 53 7.97 0.93 -3.53
C ARG A 53 6.54 0.99 -3.02
N ARG A 54 6.31 1.87 -2.06
CA ARG A 54 4.95 2.09 -1.57
C ARG A 54 4.23 3.07 -2.48
N SER A 55 3.10 2.64 -3.04
CA SER A 55 2.19 3.46 -3.83
C SER A 55 0.84 3.46 -3.16
N ALA A 56 0.40 4.63 -2.66
CA ALA A 56 -0.79 4.75 -1.84
C ALA A 56 -0.75 3.76 -0.65
N ASN A 57 -1.67 2.81 -0.59
CA ASN A 57 -1.73 1.79 0.48
C ASN A 57 -1.17 0.43 0.06
N VAL A 58 -0.58 0.32 -1.12
CA VAL A 58 -0.12 -0.93 -1.70
C VAL A 58 1.38 -0.89 -1.96
N MET A 59 2.07 -2.00 -1.71
CA MET A 59 3.46 -2.17 -2.08
C MET A 59 3.54 -2.66 -3.53
N VAL A 60 4.27 -1.94 -4.36
CA VAL A 60 4.45 -2.23 -5.78
C VAL A 60 5.89 -2.60 -6.05
N ALA A 61 6.09 -3.69 -6.81
CA ALA A 61 7.42 -4.14 -7.20
C ALA A 61 8.02 -3.21 -8.26
N VAL A 62 9.29 -2.85 -8.08
CA VAL A 62 10.08 -2.14 -9.08
C VAL A 62 10.95 -3.15 -9.79
N TYR A 63 10.74 -3.31 -11.09
CA TYR A 63 11.46 -4.27 -11.92
C TYR A 63 12.66 -3.63 -12.58
N ARG A 64 13.71 -4.39 -12.73
CA ARG A 64 14.92 -3.97 -13.47
C ARG A 64 15.47 -5.12 -14.28
N HIS A 65 16.09 -4.79 -15.41
CA HIS A 65 16.77 -5.76 -16.27
C HIS A 65 18.05 -6.27 -15.61
N GLY A 66 18.30 -7.54 -15.75
CA GLY A 66 19.52 -8.18 -15.26
C GLY A 66 19.23 -9.42 -14.43
N ILE A 67 20.26 -10.19 -14.19
CA ILE A 67 20.23 -11.35 -13.31
C ILE A 67 20.44 -10.86 -11.88
N GLY A 68 19.51 -11.16 -11.02
CA GLY A 68 19.59 -10.76 -9.62
C GLY A 68 18.57 -11.49 -8.77
N THR A 69 18.77 -11.43 -7.47
CA THR A 69 17.82 -11.98 -6.51
C THR A 69 16.68 -10.99 -6.33
N ASP A 70 15.45 -11.48 -6.37
CA ASP A 70 14.28 -10.63 -6.10
C ASP A 70 14.33 -10.08 -4.68
N ALA A 71 14.07 -8.79 -4.53
CA ALA A 71 13.97 -8.17 -3.23
C ALA A 71 12.80 -8.75 -2.44
N ALA A 72 13.02 -9.03 -1.16
CA ALA A 72 12.00 -9.57 -0.30
C ALA A 72 10.88 -8.53 -0.09
N LYS A 73 9.62 -8.96 -0.23
CA LYS A 73 8.48 -8.09 0.03
C LYS A 73 8.45 -7.71 1.51
N PRO A 74 8.37 -6.41 1.85
CA PRO A 74 8.24 -5.98 3.23
C PRO A 74 7.01 -6.58 3.89
N LYS A 75 7.14 -6.93 5.16
CA LYS A 75 6.01 -7.43 5.95
C LYS A 75 4.92 -6.36 6.02
N PRO A 76 3.64 -6.75 5.93
CA PRO A 76 2.55 -5.80 6.13
C PRO A 76 2.61 -5.21 7.54
N MET A 77 2.30 -3.94 7.66
CA MET A 77 2.27 -3.28 8.96
C MET A 77 1.17 -3.87 9.84
N THR A 78 1.50 -4.10 11.10
CA THR A 78 0.51 -4.51 12.09
C THR A 78 -0.47 -3.38 12.38
N SER A 79 -1.61 -3.72 12.98
CA SER A 79 -2.61 -2.71 13.38
C SER A 79 -2.03 -1.68 14.36
N GLN A 80 -1.15 -2.13 15.26
CA GLN A 80 -0.48 -1.24 16.21
C GLN A 80 0.48 -0.26 15.52
N GLU A 81 1.25 -0.73 14.54
CA GLU A 81 2.16 0.12 13.77
C GLU A 81 1.41 1.15 12.94
N ARG A 82 0.30 0.74 12.31
CA ARG A 82 -0.58 1.66 11.56
C ARG A 82 -1.17 2.73 12.45
N LEU A 83 -1.64 2.35 13.63
CA LEU A 83 -2.19 3.27 14.61
C LEU A 83 -1.13 4.25 15.11
N LYS A 84 0.08 3.76 15.44
CA LYS A 84 1.22 4.59 15.85
C LYS A 84 1.61 5.59 14.76
N ARG A 85 1.66 5.15 13.51
CA ARG A 85 1.96 6.02 12.37
C ARG A 85 0.88 7.09 12.15
N TRP A 86 -0.39 6.70 12.28
CA TRP A 86 -1.50 7.64 12.18
C TRP A 86 -1.44 8.69 13.29
N ARG A 87 -1.19 8.28 14.52
CA ARG A 87 -1.04 9.18 15.67
C ARG A 87 0.14 10.14 15.52
N SER A 88 1.23 9.71 14.92
CA SER A 88 2.40 10.58 14.69
C SER A 88 2.13 11.71 13.69
N LYS A 89 1.15 11.53 12.80
CA LYS A 89 0.71 12.55 11.83
C LYS A 89 -0.40 13.44 12.35
N GLU A 90 -0.95 13.12 13.51
CA GLU A 90 -2.07 13.84 14.13
C GLU A 90 -1.59 15.21 14.61
N SER A 91 -2.38 16.26 14.34
CA SER A 91 -2.13 17.58 14.89
C SER A 91 -2.42 17.63 16.39
N LEU A 92 -1.94 18.67 17.08
CA LEU A 92 -2.23 18.85 18.50
C LEU A 92 -3.72 18.98 18.78
N ASP A 93 -4.45 19.68 17.91
CA ASP A 93 -5.89 19.85 18.03
C ASP A 93 -6.63 18.54 17.83
N ASP A 94 -6.25 17.76 16.82
CA ASP A 94 -6.83 16.44 16.55
C ASP A 94 -6.55 15.47 17.71
N HIS A 95 -5.35 15.54 18.28
CA HIS A 95 -4.99 14.75 19.45
C HIS A 95 -5.85 15.12 20.66
N ALA A 96 -6.00 16.41 20.94
CA ALA A 96 -6.84 16.91 22.04
C ALA A 96 -8.31 16.51 21.86
N PHE A 97 -8.83 16.62 20.64
CA PHE A 97 -10.17 16.20 20.31
C PHE A 97 -10.39 14.70 20.53
N ARG A 98 -9.46 13.89 20.07
CA ARG A 98 -9.51 12.43 20.25
C ARG A 98 -9.48 12.05 21.73
N MET A 99 -8.62 12.66 22.52
CA MET A 99 -8.53 12.40 23.96
C MET A 99 -9.78 12.85 24.70
N ALA A 100 -10.38 13.98 24.31
CA ALA A 100 -11.64 14.46 24.87
C ALA A 100 -12.79 13.50 24.56
N LYS A 101 -12.84 12.98 23.32
CA LYS A 101 -13.85 12.00 22.89
C LYS A 101 -13.73 10.68 23.65
N GLU A 102 -12.50 10.20 23.87
CA GLU A 102 -12.27 8.98 24.66
C GLU A 102 -12.68 9.16 26.13
N ARG A 103 -12.39 10.32 26.72
CA ARG A 103 -12.84 10.65 28.09
C ARG A 103 -14.35 10.70 28.19
N ALA A 104 -15.01 11.29 27.20
CA ALA A 104 -16.48 11.34 27.14
C ALA A 104 -17.10 9.94 27.06
N LYS A 105 -16.48 9.02 26.33
CA LYS A 105 -16.94 7.62 26.28
C LYS A 105 -16.79 6.88 27.59
N LYS A 106 -15.75 7.17 28.37
CA LYS A 106 -15.54 6.59 29.69
C LYS A 106 -16.48 7.15 30.74
N TRP A 107 -16.98 8.35 30.50
CA TRP A 107 -17.95 9.03 31.38
C TRP A 107 -19.36 8.54 31.04
N LYS A 108 -19.72 7.39 31.58
CA LYS A 108 -21.14 6.97 31.57
C LYS A 108 -21.86 7.73 32.65
N ILE A 109 -22.75 8.61 32.25
CA ILE A 109 -23.71 9.24 33.17
C ILE A 109 -24.57 8.10 33.72
N LYS A 110 -24.40 7.78 34.99
CA LYS A 110 -25.32 6.87 35.68
C LYS A 110 -26.68 7.54 35.74
N ARG A 111 -27.66 6.98 35.05
CA ARG A 111 -29.05 7.43 35.16
C ARG A 111 -29.52 7.20 36.58
N ASP A 112 -30.28 8.18 37.10
CA ASP A 112 -31.03 8.00 38.33
C ASP A 112 -31.87 6.72 38.23
N PRO A 113 -31.85 5.83 39.27
CA PRO A 113 -32.62 4.59 39.25
C PRO A 113 -34.10 4.78 38.97
N LEU A 114 -34.69 5.90 39.42
CA LEU A 114 -36.07 6.24 39.13
C LEU A 114 -36.33 6.52 37.65
N VAL A 115 -35.43 7.25 37.01
CA VAL A 115 -35.52 7.54 35.57
C VAL A 115 -35.32 6.26 34.74
N ALA A 116 -34.37 5.40 35.13
CA ALA A 116 -34.15 4.12 34.48
C ALA A 116 -35.39 3.19 34.61
N ALA A 117 -36.03 3.18 35.74
CA ALA A 117 -37.26 2.41 35.96
C ALA A 117 -38.46 2.93 35.13
N LEU A 118 -38.58 4.24 34.93
CA LEU A 118 -39.66 4.86 34.15
C LEU A 118 -39.46 4.80 32.63
N PHE A 119 -38.21 4.97 32.13
CA PHE A 119 -37.91 5.14 30.72
C PHE A 119 -37.10 3.99 30.13
N GLY A 120 -36.75 2.98 30.90
CA GLY A 120 -35.92 1.88 30.50
C GLY A 120 -34.41 2.23 30.41
N ASP A 121 -33.61 1.21 30.49
CA ASP A 121 -32.15 1.30 30.44
C ASP A 121 -31.69 1.23 28.98
N ARG A 122 -31.44 2.36 28.36
CA ARG A 122 -30.92 2.45 27.00
C ARG A 122 -29.51 3.06 26.98
#